data_7f17c3839fd1513d64aee214db783fe8
#
_entry.id   7f17c3839fd1513d64aee214db783fe8
#
_cell.length_a   1.000
_cell.length_b   1.000
_cell.length_c   1.000
_cell.angle_alpha   90.00
_cell.angle_beta   90.00
_cell.angle_gamma   90.00
#
_symmetry.space_group_name_H-M   'P 1'
#
loop_
_entity.id
_entity.type
_entity.pdbx_description
1 polymer ?
#
loop_
_entity_poly.entity_id
_entity_poly.type
_entity_poly.pdbx_seq_one_letter_code
_entity_poly.pdbx_strand_id
1 'polypeptide(L)'
;MSWFRRLALAAVTVTVLGALGCSSVSTVRVQPESLYVGPNLRPIAVVHAQVSSAYFLFIPIPGHVDLDRVVNRMLLAAAKALGADKVVNIQVDITPDTGIWTLRKLIGWRSAEASGVAVVVEPVPAPP
;
A
#
# COMPACT_ATOMS: atom_id res chain seq x y z
N MET A 1 23.54 -26.45 27.42
CA MET A 1 22.54 -25.37 27.66
C MET A 1 22.81 -24.06 26.94
N SER A 2 24.04 -23.73 26.57
CA SER A 2 24.41 -22.49 25.84
C SER A 2 24.01 -22.50 24.35
N TRP A 3 24.01 -23.64 23.69
CA TRP A 3 23.67 -23.75 22.27
C TRP A 3 22.19 -23.55 22.01
N PHE A 4 21.32 -24.11 22.83
CA PHE A 4 19.87 -23.88 22.73
C PHE A 4 19.49 -22.40 22.91
N ARG A 5 20.16 -21.67 23.82
CA ARG A 5 19.94 -20.23 23.99
C ARG A 5 20.38 -19.43 22.76
N ARG A 6 21.48 -19.82 22.10
CA ARG A 6 21.96 -19.17 20.87
C ARG A 6 21.02 -19.43 19.71
N LEU A 7 20.50 -20.66 19.57
CA LEU A 7 19.51 -20.99 18.54
C LEU A 7 18.18 -20.25 18.77
N ALA A 8 17.71 -20.18 20.01
CA ALA A 8 16.50 -19.44 20.35
C ALA A 8 16.66 -17.93 20.07
N LEU A 9 17.79 -17.34 20.43
CA LEU A 9 18.08 -15.94 20.12
C LEU A 9 18.16 -15.69 18.61
N ALA A 10 18.83 -16.56 17.87
CA ALA A 10 18.90 -16.44 16.40
C ALA A 10 17.51 -16.55 15.76
N ALA A 11 16.67 -17.49 16.22
CA ALA A 11 15.31 -17.64 15.73
C ALA A 11 14.46 -16.38 16.00
N VAL A 12 14.54 -15.82 17.23
CA VAL A 12 13.82 -14.59 17.58
C VAL A 12 14.31 -13.41 16.74
N THR A 13 15.61 -13.28 16.52
CA THR A 13 16.17 -12.20 15.70
C THR A 13 15.72 -12.30 14.22
N VAL A 14 15.71 -13.49 13.65
CA VAL A 14 15.21 -13.72 12.28
C VAL A 14 13.72 -13.42 12.18
N THR A 15 12.93 -13.79 13.19
CA THR A 15 11.49 -13.52 13.22
C THR A 15 11.21 -12.02 13.31
N VAL A 16 11.95 -11.27 14.14
CA VAL A 16 11.81 -9.81 14.28
C VAL A 16 12.23 -9.08 12.99
N LEU A 17 13.31 -9.50 12.35
CA LEU A 17 13.74 -8.92 11.06
C LEU A 17 12.74 -9.23 9.92
N GLY A 18 12.13 -10.40 9.92
CA GLY A 18 11.11 -10.79 8.94
C GLY A 18 9.77 -10.07 9.13
N ALA A 19 9.49 -9.55 10.33
CA ALA A 19 8.27 -8.79 10.61
C ALA A 19 8.30 -7.35 10.09
N LEU A 20 9.44 -6.86 9.62
CA LEU A 20 9.57 -5.54 8.99
C LEU A 20 9.09 -5.63 7.53
N GLY A 21 7.77 -5.67 7.34
CA GLY A 21 7.16 -5.56 6.02
C GLY A 21 7.55 -4.23 5.37
N CYS A 22 8.07 -4.30 4.15
CA CYS A 22 8.35 -3.09 3.38
C CYS A 22 7.05 -2.45 2.91
N SER A 23 6.76 -1.24 3.37
CA SER A 23 5.71 -0.41 2.84
C SER A 23 6.31 0.90 2.35
N SER A 24 5.86 1.38 1.20
CA SER A 24 6.28 2.65 0.65
C SER A 24 5.07 3.45 0.16
N VAL A 25 5.12 4.76 0.36
CA VAL A 25 4.17 5.70 -0.19
C VAL A 25 4.95 6.76 -0.94
N SER A 26 4.59 7.01 -2.17
CA SER A 26 5.13 8.10 -2.97
C SER A 26 4.01 9.01 -3.43
N THR A 27 4.32 10.30 -3.52
CA THR A 27 3.38 11.32 -3.97
C THR A 27 4.04 12.18 -5.03
N VAL A 28 3.33 12.42 -6.13
CA VAL A 28 3.77 13.34 -7.18
C VAL A 28 2.71 14.43 -7.30
N ARG A 29 3.13 15.67 -7.09
CA ARG A 29 2.23 16.82 -7.33
C ARG A 29 1.99 16.95 -8.83
N VAL A 30 0.74 17.11 -9.19
CA VAL A 30 0.31 17.32 -10.60
C VAL A 30 -0.16 18.75 -10.78
N GLN A 31 0.08 19.29 -11.97
CA GLN A 31 -0.55 20.55 -12.35
C GLN A 31 -2.03 20.29 -12.63
N PRO A 32 -2.94 21.11 -12.04
CA PRO A 32 -4.38 20.88 -12.17
C PRO A 32 -4.89 20.81 -13.61
N GLU A 33 -4.23 21.52 -14.51
CA GLU A 33 -4.61 21.59 -15.92
C GLU A 33 -4.25 20.31 -16.71
N SER A 34 -3.38 19.46 -16.17
CA SER A 34 -2.90 18.26 -16.87
C SER A 34 -3.81 17.04 -16.71
N LEU A 35 -4.75 17.08 -15.75
CA LEU A 35 -5.59 15.93 -15.43
C LEU A 35 -7.03 16.36 -15.14
N TYR A 36 -7.94 16.02 -16.05
CA TYR A 36 -9.36 16.24 -15.82
C TYR A 36 -9.97 15.08 -15.02
N VAL A 37 -10.46 15.36 -13.84
CA VAL A 37 -11.08 14.38 -12.91
C VAL A 37 -12.59 14.56 -12.73
N GLY A 38 -13.15 15.63 -13.28
CA GLY A 38 -14.58 15.91 -13.20
C GLY A 38 -14.90 17.35 -12.80
N PRO A 39 -16.17 17.75 -12.91
CA PRO A 39 -16.60 19.09 -12.52
C PRO A 39 -16.43 19.28 -11.00
N ASN A 40 -15.99 20.43 -10.58
CA ASN A 40 -15.77 20.82 -9.18
C ASN A 40 -14.73 19.99 -8.41
N LEU A 41 -13.87 19.27 -9.13
CA LEU A 41 -12.77 18.51 -8.55
C LEU A 41 -11.44 19.04 -9.07
N ARG A 42 -10.61 19.53 -8.16
CA ARG A 42 -9.25 19.99 -8.50
C ARG A 42 -8.22 18.95 -8.08
N PRO A 43 -7.51 18.32 -9.02
CA PRO A 43 -6.45 17.40 -8.69
C PRO A 43 -5.25 18.15 -8.08
N ILE A 44 -4.67 17.59 -7.02
CA ILE A 44 -3.50 18.16 -6.34
C ILE A 44 -2.28 17.27 -6.44
N ALA A 45 -2.48 15.96 -6.42
CA ALA A 45 -1.38 15.00 -6.50
C ALA A 45 -1.86 13.63 -6.98
N VAL A 46 -0.95 12.86 -7.56
CA VAL A 46 -1.10 11.41 -7.71
C VAL A 46 -0.44 10.76 -6.50
N VAL A 47 -1.17 9.90 -5.83
CA VAL A 47 -0.71 9.15 -4.67
C VAL A 47 -0.56 7.70 -5.07
N HIS A 48 0.56 7.12 -4.68
CA HIS A 48 0.91 5.74 -4.96
C HIS A 48 1.33 5.07 -3.66
N ALA A 49 0.74 3.93 -3.34
CA ALA A 49 1.03 3.17 -2.15
C ALA A 49 1.34 1.72 -2.51
N GLN A 50 2.40 1.18 -1.93
CA GLN A 50 2.81 -0.19 -2.13
C GLN A 50 3.03 -0.87 -0.79
N VAL A 51 2.53 -2.09 -0.66
CA VAL A 51 2.71 -2.95 0.52
C VAL A 51 3.15 -4.33 0.06
N SER A 52 4.13 -4.88 0.74
CA SER A 52 4.62 -6.24 0.48
C SER A 52 4.56 -7.08 1.75
N SER A 53 4.18 -8.34 1.62
CA SER A 53 4.29 -9.33 2.67
C SER A 53 5.10 -10.54 2.20
N ALA A 54 5.90 -11.11 3.11
CA ALA A 54 6.69 -12.29 2.82
C ALA A 54 5.90 -13.57 3.14
N TYR A 55 6.24 -14.66 2.43
CA TYR A 55 5.75 -16.01 2.70
C TYR A 55 6.90 -16.94 3.02
N PHE A 56 6.70 -17.78 4.02
CA PHE A 56 7.58 -18.90 4.31
C PHE A 56 6.74 -20.15 4.54
N LEU A 57 6.95 -21.21 3.75
CA LEU A 57 6.20 -22.48 3.81
C LEU A 57 4.68 -22.27 3.84
N PHE A 58 4.16 -21.44 2.93
CA PHE A 58 2.75 -21.05 2.81
C PHE A 58 2.19 -20.20 3.96
N ILE A 59 3.02 -19.84 4.95
CA ILE A 59 2.61 -18.98 6.08
C ILE A 59 2.99 -17.53 5.74
N PRO A 60 2.02 -16.60 5.68
CA PRO A 60 2.31 -15.19 5.46
C PRO A 60 2.95 -14.56 6.71
N ILE A 61 4.01 -13.79 6.53
CA ILE A 61 4.67 -13.02 7.59
C ILE A 61 4.50 -11.52 7.26
N PRO A 62 3.92 -10.72 8.13
CA PRO A 62 3.61 -10.88 9.57
C PRO A 62 2.26 -11.53 9.92
N GLY A 63 1.62 -12.26 9.05
CA GLY A 63 0.34 -12.91 9.28
C GLY A 63 -0.64 -12.68 8.12
N HIS A 64 -1.90 -13.08 8.28
CA HIS A 64 -2.92 -12.89 7.26
C HIS A 64 -3.31 -11.40 7.23
N VAL A 65 -2.70 -10.64 6.31
CA VAL A 65 -2.98 -9.22 6.12
C VAL A 65 -3.79 -9.06 4.84
N ASP A 66 -4.95 -8.41 4.95
CA ASP A 66 -5.72 -7.94 3.79
C ASP A 66 -4.94 -6.79 3.15
N LEU A 67 -4.05 -7.12 2.22
CA LEU A 67 -3.14 -6.16 1.57
C LEU A 67 -3.90 -5.01 0.90
N ASP A 68 -5.03 -5.32 0.28
CA ASP A 68 -5.92 -4.35 -0.35
C ASP A 68 -6.46 -3.32 0.67
N ARG A 69 -6.85 -3.78 1.85
CA ARG A 69 -7.34 -2.89 2.92
C ARG A 69 -6.22 -2.02 3.49
N VAL A 70 -5.03 -2.59 3.67
CA VAL A 70 -3.87 -1.84 4.18
C VAL A 70 -3.42 -0.80 3.17
N VAL A 71 -3.28 -1.16 1.91
CA VAL A 71 -2.83 -0.24 0.86
C VAL A 71 -3.83 0.89 0.64
N ASN A 72 -5.14 0.61 0.68
CA ASN A 72 -6.17 1.65 0.59
C ASN A 72 -6.13 2.61 1.77
N ARG A 73 -5.92 2.13 2.99
CA ARG A 73 -5.76 3.01 4.17
C ARG A 73 -4.54 3.90 4.06
N MET A 74 -3.43 3.36 3.56
CA MET A 74 -2.20 4.13 3.34
C MET A 74 -2.42 5.21 2.28
N LEU A 75 -3.09 4.87 1.18
CA LEU A 75 -3.42 5.81 0.11
C LEU A 75 -4.28 6.98 0.64
N LEU A 76 -5.34 6.67 1.39
CA LEU A 76 -6.21 7.68 1.99
C LEU A 76 -5.50 8.55 3.03
N ALA A 77 -4.64 7.94 3.86
CA ALA A 77 -3.86 8.69 4.85
C ALA A 77 -2.88 9.66 4.18
N ALA A 78 -2.19 9.22 3.12
CA ALA A 78 -1.28 10.05 2.35
C ALA A 78 -2.01 11.21 1.65
N ALA A 79 -3.19 10.94 1.06
CA ALA A 79 -4.02 11.97 0.43
C ALA A 79 -4.49 13.03 1.45
N LYS A 80 -4.93 12.61 2.62
CA LYS A 80 -5.30 13.52 3.71
C LYS A 80 -4.14 14.36 4.21
N ALA A 81 -2.94 13.79 4.30
CA ALA A 81 -1.73 14.52 4.67
C ALA A 81 -1.37 15.63 3.67
N LEU A 82 -1.79 15.48 2.39
CA LEU A 82 -1.67 16.48 1.35
C LEU A 82 -2.79 17.54 1.34
N GLY A 83 -3.78 17.39 2.23
CA GLY A 83 -4.95 18.27 2.28
C GLY A 83 -6.04 17.94 1.26
N ALA A 84 -6.08 16.72 0.74
CA ALA A 84 -7.11 16.27 -0.17
C ALA A 84 -8.40 15.90 0.58
N ASP A 85 -9.53 16.22 -0.03
CA ASP A 85 -10.85 15.82 0.48
C ASP A 85 -11.21 14.40 0.07
N LYS A 86 -10.81 13.99 -1.14
CA LYS A 86 -11.12 12.68 -1.71
C LYS A 86 -9.95 12.15 -2.54
N VAL A 87 -9.99 10.83 -2.76
CA VAL A 87 -9.17 10.14 -3.75
C VAL A 87 -10.10 9.55 -4.80
N VAL A 88 -9.82 9.82 -6.05
CA VAL A 88 -10.59 9.33 -7.21
C VAL A 88 -9.70 8.50 -8.12
N ASN A 89 -10.32 7.72 -9.00
CA ASN A 89 -9.64 6.86 -9.96
C ASN A 89 -8.66 5.90 -9.28
N ILE A 90 -9.11 5.24 -8.21
CA ILE A 90 -8.29 4.29 -7.47
C ILE A 90 -8.12 3.02 -8.30
N GLN A 91 -6.88 2.66 -8.57
CA GLN A 91 -6.49 1.40 -9.18
C GLN A 91 -5.72 0.59 -8.14
N VAL A 92 -6.08 -0.69 -7.99
CA VAL A 92 -5.39 -1.62 -7.08
C VAL A 92 -4.91 -2.81 -7.89
N ASP A 93 -3.63 -3.07 -7.82
CA ASP A 93 -3.01 -4.24 -8.41
C ASP A 93 -2.43 -5.14 -7.30
N ILE A 94 -2.75 -6.42 -7.37
CA ILE A 94 -2.31 -7.39 -6.36
C ILE A 94 -1.68 -8.57 -7.08
N THR A 95 -0.49 -8.97 -6.64
CA THR A 95 0.16 -10.17 -7.17
C THR A 95 -0.75 -11.38 -6.97
N PRO A 96 -1.14 -12.08 -8.05
CA PRO A 96 -2.14 -13.15 -7.98
C PRO A 96 -1.65 -14.34 -7.17
N ASP A 97 -2.59 -15.04 -6.54
CA ASP A 97 -2.35 -16.21 -5.71
C ASP A 97 -2.41 -17.54 -6.47
N THR A 98 -2.67 -17.50 -7.78
CA THR A 98 -2.92 -18.68 -8.64
C THR A 98 -1.80 -18.90 -9.66
N GLY A 99 -1.73 -20.13 -10.19
CA GLY A 99 -0.74 -20.50 -11.20
C GLY A 99 0.68 -20.58 -10.64
N ILE A 100 1.66 -20.11 -11.41
CA ILE A 100 3.08 -20.10 -11.00
C ILE A 100 3.35 -19.26 -9.74
N TRP A 101 2.47 -18.32 -9.45
CA TRP A 101 2.53 -17.47 -8.26
C TRP A 101 2.32 -18.24 -6.96
N THR A 102 1.67 -19.42 -7.03
CA THR A 102 1.49 -20.31 -5.87
C THR A 102 2.83 -20.82 -5.33
N LEU A 103 3.83 -21.01 -6.19
CA LEU A 103 5.18 -21.42 -5.78
C LEU A 103 5.88 -20.35 -4.94
N ARG A 104 5.54 -19.07 -5.11
CA ARG A 104 6.06 -17.97 -4.29
C ARG A 104 5.60 -18.03 -2.84
N LYS A 105 4.55 -18.78 -2.53
CA LYS A 105 4.09 -19.01 -1.15
C LYS A 105 5.01 -19.96 -0.38
N LEU A 106 5.85 -20.73 -1.06
CA LEU A 106 6.82 -21.59 -0.39
C LEU A 106 7.94 -20.75 0.24
N ILE A 107 8.59 -19.92 -0.56
CA ILE A 107 9.54 -18.88 -0.13
C ILE A 107 9.38 -17.73 -1.10
N GLY A 108 8.77 -16.62 -0.68
CA GLY A 108 8.56 -15.51 -1.59
C GLY A 108 7.81 -14.34 -0.95
N TRP A 109 7.24 -13.53 -1.80
CA TRP A 109 6.50 -12.34 -1.36
C TRP A 109 5.25 -12.13 -2.22
N ARG A 110 4.29 -11.46 -1.61
CA ARG A 110 3.08 -10.95 -2.24
C ARG A 110 3.08 -9.42 -2.09
N SER A 111 2.76 -8.70 -3.14
CA SER A 111 2.66 -7.25 -3.10
C SER A 111 1.28 -6.79 -3.54
N ALA A 112 0.81 -5.74 -2.91
CA ALA A 112 -0.34 -4.96 -3.34
C ALA A 112 0.13 -3.53 -3.59
N GLU A 113 -0.32 -2.99 -4.70
CA GLU A 113 -0.01 -1.66 -5.18
C GLU A 113 -1.32 -0.93 -5.46
N ALA A 114 -1.44 0.28 -4.97
CA ALA A 114 -2.60 1.12 -5.25
C ALA A 114 -2.14 2.51 -5.67
N SER A 115 -2.81 3.04 -6.67
CA SER A 115 -2.64 4.42 -7.12
C SER A 115 -3.97 5.13 -7.20
N GLY A 116 -3.97 6.44 -7.04
CA GLY A 116 -5.16 7.26 -7.13
C GLY A 116 -4.82 8.73 -7.19
N VAL A 117 -5.79 9.52 -7.61
CA VAL A 117 -5.66 10.97 -7.71
C VAL A 117 -6.29 11.62 -6.50
N ALA A 118 -5.48 12.33 -5.73
CA ALA A 118 -5.92 13.15 -4.61
C ALA A 118 -6.52 14.45 -5.14
N VAL A 119 -7.76 14.76 -4.74
CA VAL A 119 -8.51 15.91 -5.23
C VAL A 119 -9.08 16.73 -4.07
N VAL A 120 -9.21 18.02 -4.31
CA VAL A 120 -9.97 18.94 -3.46
C VAL A 120 -11.30 19.22 -4.13
N VAL A 121 -12.38 19.23 -3.34
CA VAL A 121 -13.72 19.56 -3.81
C VAL A 121 -13.86 21.09 -3.80
N GLU A 122 -14.01 21.69 -4.96
CA GLU A 122 -14.29 23.13 -5.07
C GLU A 122 -15.79 23.37 -4.88
N PRO A 123 -16.18 24.30 -3.98
CA PRO A 123 -17.57 24.62 -3.83
C PRO A 123 -18.13 25.22 -5.13
N VAL A 124 -19.30 24.72 -5.55
CA VAL A 124 -20.01 25.32 -6.68
C VAL A 124 -20.33 26.77 -6.35
N PRO A 125 -19.93 27.76 -7.17
CA PRO A 125 -20.34 29.13 -6.93
C PRO A 125 -21.87 29.19 -6.92
N ALA A 126 -22.43 29.83 -5.89
CA ALA A 126 -23.85 30.03 -5.80
C ALA A 126 -24.34 30.77 -7.05
N PRO A 127 -25.45 30.36 -7.66
CA PRO A 127 -26.02 31.12 -8.79
C PRO A 127 -26.33 32.54 -8.34
N PRO A 128 -26.11 33.54 -9.21
CA PRO A 128 -26.35 34.94 -8.92
C PRO A 128 -27.81 35.23 -8.60
#